data_a62d1de14bc580442712072d46677725
#
_entry.id   a62d1de14bc580442712072d46677725
#
_cell.length_a   1.000
_cell.length_b   1.000
_cell.length_c   1.000
_cell.angle_alpha   90.00
_cell.angle_beta   90.00
_cell.angle_gamma   90.00
#
_symmetry.space_group_name_H-M   'P 1'
#
loop_
_entity.id
_entity.type
_entity.pdbx_description
1 polymer ?
#
loop_
_entity_poly.entity_id
_entity_poly.type
_entity_poly.pdbx_seq_one_letter_code
_entity_poly.pdbx_strand_id
1 'polypeptide(L)'
;MLKIGSCTVLFNPDRDVISNVETYKDLVDVCVVVDNSEKKNEVSKYFEEESSYIYIDMHGNQGIAAALNAGIEYLHSKNMDMALTMDQDSLFPTSDYLAIYQID
;
A
#
# COMPACT_ATOMS: atom_id res chain seq x y z
N MET A 1 -11.67 -6.03 18.64
CA MET A 1 -10.42 -6.46 18.01
C MET A 1 -9.93 -5.36 17.06
N LEU A 2 -8.66 -5.06 17.09
CA LEU A 2 -8.10 -4.05 16.21
C LEU A 2 -8.05 -4.53 14.77
N LYS A 3 -8.44 -3.66 13.86
CA LYS A 3 -8.35 -3.91 12.43
C LYS A 3 -7.21 -3.06 11.88
N ILE A 4 -6.30 -3.71 11.16
CA ILE A 4 -5.09 -3.08 10.64
C ILE A 4 -5.11 -3.13 9.11
N GLY A 5 -4.94 -1.98 8.49
CA GLY A 5 -4.74 -1.90 7.05
C GLY A 5 -3.31 -1.49 6.75
N SER A 6 -2.80 -1.89 5.60
CA SER A 6 -1.51 -1.42 5.13
C SER A 6 -1.67 -0.49 3.94
N CYS A 7 -0.72 0.42 3.79
CA CYS A 7 -0.66 1.35 2.68
C CYS A 7 0.77 1.34 2.14
N THR A 8 0.94 0.89 0.92
CA THR A 8 2.23 0.87 0.24
C THR A 8 2.16 1.78 -0.97
N VAL A 9 3.08 2.72 -1.07
CA VAL A 9 3.14 3.64 -2.21
C VAL A 9 4.11 3.08 -3.23
N LEU A 10 3.64 2.95 -4.47
CA LEU A 10 4.45 2.50 -5.59
C LEU A 10 4.96 3.69 -6.41
N PHE A 11 6.18 3.57 -6.89
CA PHE A 11 6.74 4.49 -7.86
C PHE A 11 7.60 3.69 -8.82
N ASN A 12 7.14 3.55 -10.07
CA ASN A 12 7.83 2.77 -11.10
C ASN A 12 8.33 1.42 -10.56
N PRO A 13 7.44 0.62 -9.97
CA PRO A 13 7.86 -0.58 -9.24
C PRO A 13 8.46 -1.64 -10.16
N ASP A 14 9.41 -2.41 -9.63
CA ASP A 14 9.92 -3.60 -10.29
C ASP A 14 9.23 -4.84 -9.71
N ARG A 15 9.57 -6.01 -10.23
CA ARG A 15 8.91 -7.27 -9.86
C ARG A 15 9.12 -7.66 -8.40
N ASP A 16 10.23 -7.23 -7.80
CA ASP A 16 10.51 -7.56 -6.41
C ASP A 16 9.47 -6.96 -5.47
N VAL A 17 8.83 -5.88 -5.88
CA VAL A 17 7.80 -5.24 -5.07
C VAL A 17 6.63 -6.20 -4.79
N ILE A 18 6.26 -7.03 -5.77
CA ILE A 18 5.18 -7.99 -5.59
C ILE A 18 5.49 -8.95 -4.45
N SER A 19 6.69 -9.54 -4.46
CA SER A 19 7.07 -10.47 -3.39
C SER A 19 7.23 -9.76 -2.05
N ASN A 20 7.70 -8.50 -2.05
CA ASN A 20 7.80 -7.71 -0.83
C ASN A 20 6.43 -7.51 -0.19
N VAL A 21 5.44 -7.08 -0.97
CA VAL A 21 4.09 -6.85 -0.47
C VAL A 21 3.44 -8.15 -0.01
N GLU A 22 3.70 -9.24 -0.70
CA GLU A 22 3.15 -10.55 -0.33
C GLU A 22 3.59 -11.00 1.06
N THR A 23 4.73 -10.51 1.57
CA THR A 23 5.20 -10.90 2.89
C THR A 23 4.28 -10.42 4.01
N TYR A 24 3.49 -9.37 3.78
CA TYR A 24 2.63 -8.83 4.84
C TYR A 24 1.15 -8.73 4.47
N LYS A 25 0.77 -9.01 3.23
CA LYS A 25 -0.64 -8.79 2.83
C LYS A 25 -1.63 -9.61 3.65
N ASP A 26 -1.26 -10.81 4.06
CA ASP A 26 -2.15 -11.67 4.85
C ASP A 26 -2.07 -11.40 6.35
N LEU A 27 -1.15 -10.52 6.76
CA LEU A 27 -1.01 -10.12 8.16
C LEU A 27 -1.89 -8.91 8.50
N VAL A 28 -2.47 -8.29 7.49
CA VAL A 28 -3.34 -7.12 7.65
C VAL A 28 -4.74 -7.46 7.13
N ASP A 29 -5.73 -6.69 7.57
CA ASP A 29 -7.12 -6.91 7.17
C ASP A 29 -7.41 -6.37 5.78
N VAL A 30 -6.74 -5.26 5.41
CA VAL A 30 -6.87 -4.63 4.09
C VAL A 30 -5.49 -4.19 3.64
N CYS A 31 -5.12 -4.54 2.42
CA CYS A 31 -3.84 -4.15 1.84
C CYS A 31 -4.08 -3.18 0.68
N VAL A 32 -3.72 -1.92 0.91
CA VAL A 32 -3.89 -0.86 -0.09
C VAL A 32 -2.54 -0.58 -0.75
N VAL A 33 -2.56 -0.51 -2.07
CA VAL A 33 -1.39 -0.19 -2.89
C VAL A 33 -1.74 1.08 -3.65
N VAL A 34 -1.01 2.15 -3.39
CA VAL A 34 -1.25 3.46 -4.01
C VAL A 34 -0.16 3.70 -5.05
N ASP A 35 -0.54 3.79 -6.30
CA ASP A 35 0.42 3.91 -7.39
C ASP A 35 0.64 5.36 -7.77
N ASN A 36 1.84 5.83 -7.48
CA ASN A 36 2.29 7.20 -7.74
C ASN A 36 3.21 7.26 -8.96
N SER A 37 3.21 6.21 -9.79
CA SER A 37 4.05 6.10 -10.97
C SER A 37 3.62 7.04 -12.06
N GLU A 38 4.56 7.45 -12.90
CA GLU A 38 4.25 8.28 -14.07
C GLU A 38 3.40 7.51 -15.08
N LYS A 39 3.70 6.21 -15.24
CA LYS A 39 2.94 5.32 -16.13
C LYS A 39 2.76 3.97 -15.45
N LYS A 40 1.60 3.36 -15.67
CA LYS A 40 1.39 1.98 -15.21
C LYS A 40 2.33 1.05 -15.98
N ASN A 41 2.99 0.17 -15.24
CA ASN A 41 3.76 -0.91 -15.84
C ASN A 41 3.10 -2.25 -15.52
N GLU A 42 3.76 -3.36 -15.82
CA GLU A 42 3.18 -4.68 -15.58
C GLU A 42 2.98 -4.98 -14.09
N VAL A 43 3.82 -4.41 -13.22
CA VAL A 43 3.68 -4.58 -11.77
C VAL A 43 2.45 -3.80 -11.27
N SER A 44 2.27 -2.57 -11.76
CA SER A 44 1.06 -1.78 -11.47
C SER A 44 -0.19 -2.56 -11.86
N LYS A 45 -0.20 -3.15 -13.05
CA LYS A 45 -1.34 -3.92 -13.54
C LYS A 45 -1.60 -5.16 -12.70
N TYR A 46 -0.55 -5.81 -12.22
CA TYR A 46 -0.70 -6.96 -11.34
C TYR A 46 -1.51 -6.58 -10.11
N PHE A 47 -1.14 -5.49 -9.43
CA PHE A 47 -1.86 -5.05 -8.23
C PHE A 47 -3.28 -4.60 -8.54
N GLU A 48 -3.49 -3.98 -9.68
CA GLU A 48 -4.81 -3.52 -10.09
C GLU A 48 -5.76 -4.70 -10.32
N GLU A 49 -5.24 -5.79 -10.88
CA GLU A 49 -6.05 -6.95 -11.28
C GLU A 49 -6.25 -7.97 -10.18
N GLU A 50 -5.37 -7.99 -9.18
CA GLU A 50 -5.46 -8.95 -8.09
C GLU A 50 -6.46 -8.52 -7.04
N SER A 51 -7.46 -9.36 -6.81
CA SER A 51 -8.55 -9.03 -5.89
C SER A 51 -8.10 -8.94 -4.42
N SER A 52 -6.92 -9.46 -4.09
CA SER A 52 -6.39 -9.39 -2.71
C SER A 52 -5.94 -7.99 -2.33
N TYR A 53 -5.81 -7.08 -3.28
CA TYR A 53 -5.31 -5.74 -3.05
C TYR A 53 -6.35 -4.69 -3.42
N ILE A 54 -6.30 -3.57 -2.72
CA ILE A 54 -7.01 -2.37 -3.14
C ILE A 54 -5.99 -1.50 -3.86
N TYR A 55 -6.24 -1.24 -5.13
CA TYR A 55 -5.32 -0.47 -5.96
C TYR A 55 -5.89 0.93 -6.19
N ILE A 56 -5.07 1.95 -5.88
CA ILE A 56 -5.43 3.35 -6.10
C ILE A 56 -4.41 3.95 -7.07
N ASP A 57 -4.89 4.46 -8.20
CA ASP A 57 -4.04 5.10 -9.21
C ASP A 57 -4.08 6.61 -8.97
N MET A 58 -2.92 7.20 -8.72
CA MET A 58 -2.80 8.65 -8.50
C MET A 58 -2.69 9.42 -9.81
N HIS A 59 -2.61 8.70 -10.95
CA HIS A 59 -2.50 9.30 -12.29
C HIS A 59 -1.24 10.16 -12.43
N GLY A 60 -0.13 9.66 -11.92
CA GLY A 60 1.15 10.34 -11.96
C GLY A 60 1.68 10.60 -10.56
N ASN A 61 2.86 11.17 -10.49
CA ASN A 61 3.51 11.44 -9.22
C ASN A 61 2.90 12.69 -8.57
N GLN A 62 2.10 12.48 -7.54
CA GLN A 62 1.44 13.54 -6.77
C GLN A 62 2.18 13.83 -5.46
N GLY A 63 3.34 13.22 -5.26
CA GLY A 63 4.10 13.31 -4.02
C GLY A 63 3.71 12.24 -3.03
N ILE A 64 4.64 11.92 -2.13
CA ILE A 64 4.45 10.82 -1.17
C ILE A 64 3.32 11.12 -0.18
N ALA A 65 3.22 12.38 0.26
CA ALA A 65 2.20 12.77 1.24
C ALA A 65 0.79 12.60 0.66
N ALA A 66 0.57 13.02 -0.59
CA ALA A 66 -0.73 12.88 -1.22
C ALA A 66 -1.11 11.40 -1.39
N ALA A 67 -0.14 10.57 -1.77
CA ALA A 67 -0.36 9.14 -1.95
C ALA A 67 -0.69 8.46 -0.61
N LEU A 68 0.07 8.77 0.43
CA LEU A 68 -0.20 8.21 1.76
C LEU A 68 -1.57 8.65 2.27
N ASN A 69 -1.94 9.92 2.06
CA ASN A 69 -3.25 10.41 2.48
C ASN A 69 -4.38 9.66 1.76
N ALA A 70 -4.22 9.41 0.46
CA ALA A 70 -5.24 8.68 -0.29
C ALA A 70 -5.44 7.27 0.27
N GLY A 71 -4.34 6.58 0.58
CA GLY A 71 -4.41 5.24 1.16
C GLY A 71 -5.03 5.23 2.55
N ILE A 72 -4.63 6.18 3.40
CA ILE A 72 -5.13 6.27 4.77
C ILE A 72 -6.62 6.65 4.78
N GLU A 73 -7.04 7.57 3.90
CA GLU A 73 -8.46 7.90 3.77
C GLU A 73 -9.30 6.69 3.39
N TYR A 74 -8.79 5.88 2.46
CA TYR A 74 -9.48 4.64 2.10
C TYR A 74 -9.62 3.71 3.29
N LEU A 75 -8.54 3.51 4.04
CA LEU A 75 -8.53 2.63 5.22
C LEU A 75 -9.49 3.16 6.29
N HIS A 76 -9.52 4.46 6.49
CA HIS A 76 -10.44 5.08 7.43
C HIS A 76 -11.90 4.81 7.01
N SER A 77 -12.18 4.94 5.71
CA SER A 77 -13.54 4.70 5.18
C SER A 77 -14.00 3.24 5.36
N LYS A 78 -13.05 2.33 5.55
CA LYS A 78 -13.33 0.90 5.77
C LYS A 78 -13.24 0.51 7.24
N ASN A 79 -13.20 1.49 8.13
CA ASN A 79 -13.21 1.30 9.58
C ASN A 79 -11.99 0.54 10.10
N MET A 80 -10.85 0.74 9.46
CA MET A 80 -9.59 0.23 10.01
C MET A 80 -9.18 1.10 11.19
N ASP A 81 -8.65 0.46 12.23
CA ASP A 81 -8.21 1.16 13.44
C ASP A 81 -6.79 1.69 13.32
N MET A 82 -5.96 0.98 12.56
CA MET A 82 -4.55 1.30 12.40
C MET A 82 -4.18 1.25 10.93
N ALA A 83 -3.24 2.09 10.55
CA ALA A 83 -2.65 2.06 9.21
C ALA A 83 -1.15 1.83 9.33
N LEU A 84 -0.68 0.76 8.70
CA LEU A 84 0.74 0.44 8.60
C LEU A 84 1.22 0.93 7.24
N THR A 85 2.13 1.90 7.23
CA THR A 85 2.70 2.38 5.98
C THR A 85 4.00 1.65 5.68
N MET A 86 4.16 1.22 4.43
CA MET A 86 5.31 0.43 4.00
C MET A 86 5.93 1.06 2.76
N ASP A 87 7.25 1.03 2.71
CA ASP A 87 7.99 1.35 1.50
C ASP A 87 7.86 0.16 0.54
N GLN A 88 7.81 0.42 -0.77
CA GLN A 88 7.71 -0.66 -1.75
C GLN A 88 8.91 -1.63 -1.71
N ASP A 89 10.05 -1.18 -1.20
CA ASP A 89 11.25 -2.03 -1.08
C ASP A 89 11.31 -2.79 0.24
N SER A 90 10.34 -2.61 1.11
CA SER A 90 10.30 -3.26 2.42
C SER A 90 9.58 -4.59 2.37
N LEU A 91 10.02 -5.52 3.22
CA LEU A 91 9.36 -6.82 3.38
C LEU A 91 9.31 -7.17 4.86
N PHE A 92 8.31 -7.97 5.22
CA PHE A 92 8.10 -8.40 6.59
C PHE A 92 8.63 -9.83 6.76
N PRO A 93 9.25 -10.19 7.89
CA PRO A 93 9.39 -9.40 9.13
C PRO A 93 10.72 -8.67 9.23
N THR A 94 11.58 -8.74 8.24
CA THR A 94 12.97 -8.31 8.35
C THR A 94 13.19 -6.85 7.96
N SER A 95 12.19 -6.21 7.39
CA SER A 95 12.34 -4.83 6.94
C SER A 95 11.68 -3.88 7.92
N ASP A 96 12.07 -2.63 7.77
CA ASP A 96 11.49 -1.56 8.56
C ASP A 96 10.21 -1.08 7.88
N TYR A 97 9.15 -0.97 8.65
CA TYR A 97 7.96 -0.25 8.20
C TYR A 97 8.18 1.24 8.43
N LEU A 98 7.53 2.07 7.62
CA LEU A 98 7.68 3.51 7.73
C LEU A 98 7.00 4.04 8.98
N ALA A 99 5.79 3.60 9.23
CA ALA A 99 5.04 4.04 10.41
C ALA A 99 3.77 3.23 10.59
N ILE A 100 3.28 3.22 11.83
CA ILE A 100 1.95 2.71 12.16
C ILE A 100 1.18 3.89 12.73
N TYR A 101 0.02 4.16 12.15
CA TYR A 101 -0.84 5.27 12.57
C TYR A 101 -2.15 4.75 13.13
N GLN A 102 -2.60 5.37 14.21
CA GLN A 102 -3.95 5.15 14.69
C GLN A 102 -4.89 6.01 13.85
N ILE A 103 -5.94 5.42 13.35
CA ILE A 103 -6.92 6.10 12.52
C ILE A 103 -8.15 6.38 13.38
N ASP A 104 -8.52 7.64 13.49
CA ASP A 104 -9.69 8.05 14.28
C ASP A 104 -10.96 8.11 13.43
#